data_f0e8b10d0eb853fcc42796cd5a7c5915
#
_entry.id   f0e8b10d0eb853fcc42796cd5a7c5915
#
_cell.length_a   1.000
_cell.length_b   1.000
_cell.length_c   1.000
_cell.angle_alpha   90.00
_cell.angle_beta   90.00
_cell.angle_gamma   90.00
#
_symmetry.space_group_name_H-M   'P 1'
#
loop_
_entity.id
_entity.type
_entity.pdbx_description
1 polymer ?
#
loop_
_entity_poly.entity_id
_entity_poly.type
_entity_poly.pdbx_seq_one_letter_code
_entity_poly.pdbx_strand_id
1 'polypeptide(L)'
;MKKCSTAALCLALAISSAPWAHASCEFLQQAPDAHVVVQGDTLWDIAARFLNNPWCWPQVWEPNREHIHDPHWIYPGQTIVFDRAHGKLLVKTAEISVAASDITKLTPRARAESLRSEPLPTIAPHLLSFLRHTPLISITALKQAPKIIRFDEGRGMAGTGDVAFVEGELQGQRQFELLRPFREIKDPASGKLLALSSLRLGRALWQASEGARLHRFRIQSSDSEILPGDLLLPATTDSGLQAIPHAANSMTGQVAALMRAGRWAGLHDVVALNRGTAQGMDAGSVVRVERQVKMVDLKPSTGRLPTMMSQEVATLFVFEVLEQTSLALVMRAEHEFTMGDVFHSTTASPGSAANTMASSRP
;
A
#
# COMPACT_ATOMS: atom_id res chain seq x y z
N MET A 1 14.85 -61.24 -46.26
CA MET A 1 16.00 -61.13 -45.35
C MET A 1 16.51 -59.71 -45.36
N LYS A 2 16.19 -58.88 -44.40
CA LYS A 2 16.96 -57.68 -44.02
C LYS A 2 16.37 -57.23 -42.65
N LYS A 3 17.16 -57.33 -41.59
CA LYS A 3 16.84 -56.96 -40.22
C LYS A 3 16.95 -55.44 -40.12
N CYS A 4 15.89 -54.75 -39.66
CA CYS A 4 15.95 -53.37 -39.21
C CYS A 4 16.01 -53.36 -37.68
N SER A 5 17.11 -52.83 -37.15
CA SER A 5 17.39 -52.63 -35.74
C SER A 5 16.84 -51.25 -35.35
N THR A 6 15.86 -51.23 -34.49
CA THR A 6 15.32 -50.01 -33.89
C THR A 6 16.09 -49.66 -32.63
N ALA A 7 16.97 -48.65 -32.69
CA ALA A 7 17.63 -48.08 -31.56
C ALA A 7 16.65 -47.10 -30.85
N ALA A 8 16.20 -47.46 -29.65
CA ALA A 8 15.42 -46.61 -28.80
C ALA A 8 16.31 -45.55 -28.15
N LEU A 9 16.10 -44.28 -28.52
CA LEU A 9 16.76 -43.12 -27.93
C LEU A 9 15.97 -42.68 -26.73
N CYS A 10 16.38 -43.06 -25.49
CA CYS A 10 15.88 -42.56 -24.27
C CYS A 10 16.43 -41.13 -24.02
N LEU A 11 15.60 -40.13 -24.28
CA LEU A 11 15.87 -38.74 -23.93
C LEU A 11 15.53 -38.52 -22.46
N ALA A 12 16.52 -38.56 -21.57
CA ALA A 12 16.36 -38.23 -20.15
C ALA A 12 16.15 -36.70 -20.03
N LEU A 13 14.93 -36.28 -19.70
CA LEU A 13 14.62 -34.91 -19.29
C LEU A 13 15.25 -34.67 -17.91
N ALA A 14 16.39 -34.03 -17.85
CA ALA A 14 16.91 -33.47 -16.61
C ALA A 14 16.05 -32.25 -16.24
N ILE A 15 15.11 -32.44 -15.32
CA ILE A 15 14.39 -31.34 -14.66
C ILE A 15 15.41 -30.63 -13.75
N SER A 16 15.99 -29.57 -14.27
CA SER A 16 16.82 -28.65 -13.49
C SER A 16 15.92 -27.92 -12.50
N SER A 17 15.90 -28.36 -11.26
CA SER A 17 15.31 -27.63 -10.14
C SER A 17 16.19 -26.42 -9.86
N ALA A 18 15.88 -25.28 -10.49
CA ALA A 18 16.48 -23.99 -10.12
C ALA A 18 16.15 -23.72 -8.64
N PRO A 19 17.15 -23.47 -7.78
CA PRO A 19 16.89 -23.06 -6.42
C PRO A 19 16.11 -21.74 -6.44
N TRP A 20 15.01 -21.72 -5.72
CA TRP A 20 14.22 -20.52 -5.47
C TRP A 20 15.15 -19.52 -4.78
N ALA A 21 15.59 -18.49 -5.49
CA ALA A 21 16.34 -17.38 -4.91
C ALA A 21 15.40 -16.61 -4.00
N HIS A 22 15.40 -16.97 -2.72
CA HIS A 22 14.83 -16.11 -1.70
C HIS A 22 15.59 -14.79 -1.78
N ALA A 23 14.88 -13.68 -1.79
CA ALA A 23 15.50 -12.38 -1.64
C ALA A 23 16.30 -12.43 -0.33
N SER A 24 17.63 -12.51 -0.42
CA SER A 24 18.47 -12.61 0.76
C SER A 24 18.39 -11.29 1.50
N CYS A 25 17.90 -11.36 2.72
CA CYS A 25 17.87 -10.21 3.61
C CYS A 25 19.25 -10.09 4.27
N GLU A 26 20.16 -9.43 3.60
CA GLU A 26 21.54 -9.25 4.07
C GLU A 26 21.73 -7.84 4.65
N PHE A 27 22.56 -7.75 5.67
CA PHE A 27 22.94 -6.45 6.22
C PHE A 27 23.87 -5.71 5.26
N LEU A 28 23.66 -4.40 5.16
CA LEU A 28 24.56 -3.55 4.40
C LEU A 28 25.96 -3.55 5.02
N GLN A 29 27.00 -3.63 4.20
CA GLN A 29 28.39 -3.59 4.68
C GLN A 29 28.72 -2.30 5.44
N GLN A 30 28.06 -1.20 5.09
CA GLN A 30 28.18 0.12 5.71
C GLN A 30 26.98 0.45 6.62
N ALA A 31 26.26 -0.56 7.13
CA ALA A 31 25.16 -0.32 8.06
C ALA A 31 25.69 0.41 9.31
N PRO A 32 24.98 1.40 9.83
CA PRO A 32 25.35 2.11 11.05
C PRO A 32 25.31 1.16 12.25
N ASP A 33 26.06 1.48 13.32
CA ASP A 33 26.07 0.65 14.53
C ASP A 33 24.78 0.81 15.36
N ALA A 34 24.14 1.97 15.27
CA ALA A 34 22.89 2.25 15.96
C ALA A 34 22.10 3.34 15.24
N HIS A 35 20.78 3.33 15.47
CA HIS A 35 19.86 4.39 15.03
C HIS A 35 18.89 4.73 16.16
N VAL A 36 18.76 6.02 16.47
CA VAL A 36 17.74 6.50 17.41
C VAL A 36 16.49 6.83 16.62
N VAL A 37 15.40 6.19 16.97
CA VAL A 37 14.09 6.41 16.34
C VAL A 37 13.66 7.85 16.55
N VAL A 38 13.41 8.57 15.48
CA VAL A 38 12.88 9.94 15.49
C VAL A 38 11.42 9.95 15.04
N GLN A 39 10.74 11.05 15.28
CA GLN A 39 9.36 11.20 14.86
C GLN A 39 9.26 11.14 13.33
N GLY A 40 8.46 10.21 12.82
CA GLY A 40 8.28 9.97 11.40
C GLY A 40 9.03 8.74 10.86
N ASP A 41 9.92 8.13 11.64
CA ASP A 41 10.56 6.86 11.26
C ASP A 41 9.55 5.72 11.23
N THR A 42 9.77 4.78 10.33
CA THR A 42 9.05 3.50 10.25
C THR A 42 10.02 2.33 10.31
N LEU A 43 9.55 1.13 10.67
CA LEU A 43 10.39 -0.08 10.58
C LEU A 43 10.90 -0.33 9.15
N TRP A 44 10.17 0.15 8.16
CA TRP A 44 10.58 0.12 6.76
C TRP A 44 11.82 0.98 6.51
N ASP A 45 11.81 2.24 7.00
CA ASP A 45 12.93 3.16 6.82
C ASP A 45 14.16 2.68 7.59
N ILE A 46 13.94 2.11 8.77
CA ILE A 46 15.00 1.51 9.56
C ILE A 46 15.58 0.30 8.86
N ALA A 47 14.75 -0.60 8.34
CA ALA A 47 15.21 -1.73 7.54
C ALA A 47 16.01 -1.27 6.31
N ALA A 48 15.61 -0.20 5.63
CA ALA A 48 16.35 0.37 4.51
C ALA A 48 17.75 0.89 4.88
N ARG A 49 17.96 1.27 6.15
CA ARG A 49 19.27 1.75 6.64
C ARG A 49 20.23 0.64 6.99
N PHE A 50 19.71 -0.52 7.38
CA PHE A 50 20.53 -1.63 7.89
C PHE A 50 20.59 -2.82 6.93
N LEU A 51 19.58 -3.01 6.11
CA LEU A 51 19.41 -4.16 5.23
C LEU A 51 19.43 -3.75 3.75
N ASN A 52 19.87 -4.65 2.90
CA ASN A 52 19.88 -4.47 1.45
C ASN A 52 18.47 -4.35 0.85
N ASN A 53 17.45 -4.76 1.62
CA ASN A 53 16.07 -4.73 1.18
C ASN A 53 15.16 -4.25 2.33
N PRO A 54 14.44 -3.13 2.18
CA PRO A 54 13.51 -2.63 3.20
C PRO A 54 12.39 -3.61 3.56
N TRP A 55 12.01 -4.51 2.64
CA TRP A 55 11.01 -5.56 2.89
C TRP A 55 11.44 -6.57 3.96
N CYS A 56 12.70 -6.55 4.32
CA CYS A 56 13.23 -7.37 5.39
C CYS A 56 12.98 -6.81 6.80
N TRP A 57 12.14 -5.77 6.93
CA TRP A 57 11.76 -5.22 8.22
C TRP A 57 11.21 -6.28 9.22
N PRO A 58 10.58 -7.39 8.82
CA PRO A 58 10.21 -8.43 9.79
C PRO A 58 11.40 -9.00 10.53
N GLN A 59 12.61 -9.04 9.93
CA GLN A 59 13.84 -9.46 10.61
C GLN A 59 14.29 -8.45 11.67
N VAL A 60 13.91 -7.19 11.55
CA VAL A 60 14.12 -6.17 12.57
C VAL A 60 13.14 -6.37 13.72
N TRP A 61 11.89 -6.71 13.41
CA TRP A 61 10.81 -6.84 14.38
C TRP A 61 10.83 -8.16 15.15
N GLU A 62 11.05 -9.31 14.50
CA GLU A 62 10.96 -10.63 15.13
C GLU A 62 11.83 -10.78 16.39
N PRO A 63 13.11 -10.35 16.41
CA PRO A 63 13.94 -10.42 17.61
C PRO A 63 13.49 -9.44 18.69
N ASN A 64 12.64 -8.46 18.37
CA ASN A 64 12.24 -7.37 19.24
C ASN A 64 10.77 -7.42 19.66
N ARG A 65 10.09 -8.55 19.48
CA ARG A 65 8.64 -8.70 19.79
C ARG A 65 8.27 -8.39 21.24
N GLU A 66 9.21 -8.59 22.16
CA GLU A 66 9.00 -8.27 23.59
C GLU A 66 8.97 -6.76 23.84
N HIS A 67 9.63 -5.96 22.99
CA HIS A 67 9.73 -4.50 23.09
C HIS A 67 8.81 -3.79 22.11
N ILE A 68 8.53 -4.44 20.98
CA ILE A 68 7.64 -3.94 19.91
C ILE A 68 6.52 -4.96 19.72
N HIS A 69 5.44 -4.83 20.50
CA HIS A 69 4.30 -5.77 20.43
C HIS A 69 3.59 -5.74 19.09
N ASP A 70 3.51 -4.56 18.47
CA ASP A 70 2.91 -4.36 17.16
C ASP A 70 3.96 -3.76 16.22
N PRO A 71 4.29 -4.40 15.08
CA PRO A 71 5.30 -3.90 14.14
C PRO A 71 4.96 -2.56 13.51
N HIS A 72 3.71 -2.14 13.59
CA HIS A 72 3.26 -0.84 13.11
C HIS A 72 3.62 0.31 14.06
N TRP A 73 4.13 -0.02 15.26
CA TRP A 73 4.28 0.95 16.33
C TRP A 73 5.69 0.93 16.93
N ILE A 74 6.52 1.87 16.51
CA ILE A 74 7.80 2.18 17.13
C ILE A 74 7.76 3.58 17.76
N TYR A 75 8.54 3.79 18.79
CA TYR A 75 8.46 5.02 19.60
C TYR A 75 9.71 5.88 19.42
N PRO A 76 9.56 7.20 19.25
CA PRO A 76 10.70 8.11 19.27
C PRO A 76 11.50 7.96 20.56
N GLY A 77 12.84 7.98 20.44
CA GLY A 77 13.76 7.79 21.56
C GLY A 77 14.19 6.34 21.81
N GLN A 78 13.54 5.35 21.18
CA GLN A 78 14.07 3.98 21.15
C GLN A 78 15.37 3.97 20.34
N THR A 79 16.35 3.21 20.79
CA THR A 79 17.63 3.03 20.06
C THR A 79 17.69 1.62 19.51
N ILE A 80 17.79 1.50 18.19
CA ILE A 80 18.01 0.23 17.51
C ILE A 80 19.51 0.08 17.31
N VAL A 81 20.08 -0.99 17.87
CA VAL A 81 21.51 -1.28 17.82
C VAL A 81 21.75 -2.50 16.95
N PHE A 82 22.75 -2.41 16.08
CA PHE A 82 23.16 -3.51 15.24
C PHE A 82 24.18 -4.40 15.98
N ASP A 83 23.75 -5.57 16.39
CA ASP A 83 24.64 -6.61 16.92
C ASP A 83 25.31 -7.36 15.76
N ARG A 84 26.50 -6.91 15.38
CA ARG A 84 27.27 -7.49 14.27
C ARG A 84 27.73 -8.92 14.56
N ALA A 85 27.87 -9.30 15.83
CA ALA A 85 28.32 -10.63 16.21
C ALA A 85 27.25 -11.69 15.95
N HIS A 86 25.99 -11.33 16.14
CA HIS A 86 24.85 -12.22 15.95
C HIS A 86 24.01 -11.89 14.71
N GLY A 87 24.34 -10.84 13.96
CA GLY A 87 23.62 -10.40 12.77
C GLY A 87 22.17 -10.05 13.08
N LYS A 88 21.92 -9.29 14.15
CA LYS A 88 20.56 -8.93 14.59
C LYS A 88 20.47 -7.45 14.94
N LEU A 89 19.30 -6.89 14.74
CA LEU A 89 18.94 -5.56 15.21
C LEU A 89 18.17 -5.68 16.51
N LEU A 90 18.64 -5.04 17.57
CA LEU A 90 18.06 -5.10 18.92
C LEU A 90 17.62 -3.70 19.36
N VAL A 91 16.40 -3.60 19.85
CA VAL A 91 15.90 -2.37 20.48
C VAL A 91 16.46 -2.29 21.90
N LYS A 92 17.20 -1.23 22.17
CA LYS A 92 17.58 -0.85 23.54
C LYS A 92 16.68 0.29 23.96
N THR A 93 15.84 0.04 24.95
CA THR A 93 15.22 1.11 25.70
C THR A 93 16.31 1.76 26.55
N ALA A 94 16.47 3.08 26.45
CA ALA A 94 17.43 3.77 27.28
C ALA A 94 17.04 3.57 28.75
N GLU A 95 17.74 2.68 29.46
CA GLU A 95 17.75 2.73 30.91
C GLU A 95 18.52 3.99 31.29
N ILE A 96 17.80 4.99 31.74
CA ILE A 96 18.43 6.17 32.34
C ILE A 96 19.04 5.70 33.66
N SER A 97 20.28 5.28 33.62
CA SER A 97 21.07 5.08 34.82
C SER A 97 21.38 6.47 35.38
N VAL A 98 20.57 6.93 36.31
CA VAL A 98 20.87 8.11 37.12
C VAL A 98 21.95 7.73 38.08
N ALA A 99 23.18 8.20 37.82
CA ALA A 99 24.27 8.13 38.79
C ALA A 99 23.83 8.86 40.08
N ALA A 100 23.85 8.11 41.19
CA ALA A 100 23.50 8.64 42.48
C ALA A 100 24.53 9.64 42.97
N SER A 101 24.21 10.93 42.95
CA SER A 101 24.89 11.94 43.74
C SER A 101 23.90 13.05 44.13
N ASP A 102 23.77 13.25 45.45
CA ASP A 102 23.04 14.26 46.19
C ASP A 102 21.52 14.27 46.07
N ILE A 103 20.88 13.52 46.96
CA ILE A 103 19.43 13.47 47.13
C ILE A 103 19.00 14.54 48.12
N THR A 104 18.57 15.70 47.65
CA THR A 104 17.63 16.53 48.41
C THR A 104 16.25 15.94 48.22
N LYS A 105 15.68 15.36 49.29
CA LYS A 105 14.38 14.68 49.31
C LYS A 105 13.25 15.72 49.15
N LEU A 106 13.01 16.15 47.93
CA LEU A 106 11.76 16.83 47.55
C LEU A 106 10.76 15.72 47.27
N THR A 107 9.67 15.70 48.01
CA THR A 107 8.52 14.84 47.70
C THR A 107 7.80 15.44 46.47
N PRO A 108 8.02 14.92 45.25
CA PRO A 108 7.26 15.35 44.11
C PRO A 108 5.88 14.66 44.21
N ARG A 109 4.83 15.42 44.21
CA ARG A 109 3.55 14.90 43.70
C ARG A 109 3.78 14.73 42.18
N ALA A 110 4.36 13.60 41.81
CA ALA A 110 4.41 13.21 40.43
C ALA A 110 2.97 12.89 40.03
N ARG A 111 2.34 13.85 39.36
CA ARG A 111 1.21 13.56 38.48
C ARG A 111 1.88 12.87 37.27
N ALA A 112 1.91 11.56 37.30
CA ALA A 112 2.24 10.78 36.11
C ALA A 112 1.08 10.96 35.15
N GLU A 113 1.07 12.03 34.39
CA GLU A 113 0.47 12.04 33.10
C GLU A 113 1.34 11.09 32.26
N SER A 114 0.85 9.89 32.00
CA SER A 114 1.42 9.08 30.96
C SER A 114 1.27 9.93 29.68
N LEU A 115 2.38 10.57 29.27
CA LEU A 115 2.54 10.96 27.90
C LEU A 115 2.29 9.68 27.12
N ARG A 116 1.11 9.54 26.53
CA ARG A 116 0.86 8.56 25.50
C ARG A 116 1.83 8.95 24.38
N SER A 117 3.02 8.38 24.42
CA SER A 117 3.83 8.26 23.23
C SER A 117 2.96 7.46 22.28
N GLU A 118 2.23 8.14 21.42
CA GLU A 118 1.45 7.45 20.42
C GLU A 118 2.46 6.71 19.55
N PRO A 119 2.31 5.41 19.40
CA PRO A 119 3.18 4.62 18.55
C PRO A 119 3.19 5.24 17.14
N LEU A 120 4.36 5.21 16.49
CA LEU A 120 4.47 5.73 15.11
C LEU A 120 3.85 4.71 14.14
N PRO A 121 2.94 5.15 13.28
CA PRO A 121 2.37 4.26 12.28
C PRO A 121 3.42 3.85 11.24
N THR A 122 3.29 2.65 10.70
CA THR A 122 4.12 2.13 9.60
C THR A 122 4.12 3.06 8.39
N ILE A 123 3.01 3.77 8.19
CA ILE A 123 2.84 4.82 7.18
C ILE A 123 2.86 6.18 7.88
N ALA A 124 3.66 7.10 7.38
CA ALA A 124 3.78 8.43 7.96
C ALA A 124 2.41 9.12 8.10
N PRO A 125 2.11 9.77 9.24
CA PRO A 125 0.78 10.29 9.55
C PRO A 125 0.23 11.28 8.51
N HIS A 126 1.09 12.05 7.86
CA HIS A 126 0.67 12.97 6.80
C HIS A 126 0.15 12.25 5.55
N LEU A 127 0.56 10.99 5.32
CA LEU A 127 0.07 10.17 4.21
C LEU A 127 -1.30 9.58 4.53
N LEU A 128 -1.65 9.39 5.81
CA LEU A 128 -2.95 8.86 6.22
C LEU A 128 -4.11 9.75 5.77
N SER A 129 -3.90 11.05 5.71
CA SER A 129 -4.92 11.98 5.21
C SER A 129 -5.22 11.76 3.73
N PHE A 130 -4.21 11.47 2.91
CA PHE A 130 -4.39 11.14 1.49
C PHE A 130 -5.14 9.83 1.29
N LEU A 131 -4.83 8.83 2.10
CA LEU A 131 -5.46 7.52 2.01
C LEU A 131 -6.95 7.56 2.37
N ARG A 132 -7.38 8.52 3.20
CA ARG A 132 -8.77 8.66 3.65
C ARG A 132 -9.67 9.47 2.70
N HIS A 133 -9.12 10.23 1.76
CA HIS A 133 -9.88 11.26 1.03
C HIS A 133 -10.45 10.81 -0.31
N THR A 134 -10.10 9.64 -0.80
CA THR A 134 -10.53 9.18 -2.12
C THR A 134 -11.02 7.73 -2.10
N PRO A 135 -12.13 7.44 -1.41
CA PRO A 135 -12.66 6.10 -1.37
C PRO A 135 -13.09 5.63 -2.76
N LEU A 136 -12.87 4.35 -3.06
CA LEU A 136 -13.36 3.72 -4.26
C LEU A 136 -14.74 3.11 -4.02
N ILE A 137 -15.61 3.22 -5.01
CA ILE A 137 -16.90 2.55 -5.04
C ILE A 137 -16.84 1.45 -6.09
N SER A 138 -17.05 0.20 -5.69
CA SER A 138 -17.17 -0.91 -6.63
C SER A 138 -18.46 -0.77 -7.45
N ILE A 139 -18.49 -1.37 -8.63
CA ILE A 139 -19.67 -1.35 -9.49
C ILE A 139 -20.87 -2.03 -8.81
N THR A 140 -20.60 -3.07 -8.03
CA THR A 140 -21.63 -3.77 -7.26
C THR A 140 -22.20 -2.87 -6.16
N ALA A 141 -21.34 -2.22 -5.39
CA ALA A 141 -21.74 -1.27 -4.36
C ALA A 141 -22.53 -0.08 -4.94
N LEU A 142 -22.10 0.45 -6.09
CA LEU A 142 -22.80 1.56 -6.77
C LEU A 142 -24.26 1.21 -7.13
N LYS A 143 -24.50 -0.02 -7.59
CA LYS A 143 -25.84 -0.48 -7.96
C LYS A 143 -26.77 -0.69 -6.77
N GLN A 144 -26.21 -1.04 -5.63
CA GLN A 144 -26.93 -1.37 -4.40
C GLN A 144 -26.99 -0.22 -3.40
N ALA A 145 -26.14 0.81 -3.59
CA ALA A 145 -26.02 1.91 -2.65
C ALA A 145 -27.32 2.66 -2.47
N PRO A 146 -27.78 2.86 -1.21
CA PRO A 146 -28.85 3.77 -0.89
C PRO A 146 -28.51 5.20 -1.37
N LYS A 147 -29.51 5.94 -1.84
CA LYS A 147 -29.37 7.28 -2.40
C LYS A 147 -30.21 8.30 -1.65
N ILE A 148 -29.66 9.48 -1.46
CA ILE A 148 -30.43 10.62 -0.96
C ILE A 148 -31.41 11.04 -2.04
N ILE A 149 -32.70 11.08 -1.69
CA ILE A 149 -33.77 11.52 -2.61
C ILE A 149 -34.24 12.94 -2.31
N ARG A 150 -34.25 13.36 -1.05
CA ARG A 150 -34.66 14.69 -0.62
C ARG A 150 -34.17 14.99 0.79
N PHE A 151 -34.25 16.24 1.16
CA PHE A 151 -34.03 16.72 2.53
C PHE A 151 -35.35 17.17 3.16
N ASP A 152 -35.29 17.38 4.47
CA ASP A 152 -36.42 17.99 5.18
C ASP A 152 -36.63 19.43 4.71
N GLU A 153 -37.87 19.95 4.87
CA GLU A 153 -38.26 21.31 4.48
C GLU A 153 -38.05 21.65 2.99
N GLY A 154 -37.88 20.66 2.09
CA GLY A 154 -37.72 20.87 0.65
C GLY A 154 -36.43 21.57 0.24
N ARG A 155 -35.41 21.53 1.07
CA ARG A 155 -34.08 22.12 0.79
C ARG A 155 -33.41 21.42 -0.40
N GLY A 156 -32.68 22.18 -1.19
CA GLY A 156 -31.89 21.65 -2.32
C GLY A 156 -30.54 21.07 -1.91
N MET A 157 -30.03 21.39 -0.73
CA MET A 157 -28.77 20.92 -0.17
C MET A 157 -28.86 20.80 1.35
N ALA A 158 -27.97 20.03 1.94
CA ALA A 158 -27.91 19.81 3.38
C ALA A 158 -26.49 19.84 3.92
N GLY A 159 -26.38 20.08 5.22
CA GLY A 159 -25.15 20.07 6.01
C GLY A 159 -25.30 19.32 7.32
N THR A 160 -24.34 19.52 8.21
CA THR A 160 -24.33 18.89 9.55
C THR A 160 -25.57 19.26 10.35
N GLY A 161 -26.25 18.25 10.91
CA GLY A 161 -27.47 18.40 11.72
C GLY A 161 -28.76 18.27 10.94
N ASP A 162 -28.74 18.39 9.60
CA ASP A 162 -29.91 18.26 8.75
C ASP A 162 -30.39 16.80 8.65
N VAL A 163 -31.62 16.65 8.19
CA VAL A 163 -32.28 15.36 7.98
C VAL A 163 -32.37 15.07 6.48
N ALA A 164 -31.86 13.89 6.09
CA ALA A 164 -31.95 13.37 4.73
C ALA A 164 -32.90 12.17 4.66
N PHE A 165 -33.67 12.10 3.58
CA PHE A 165 -34.47 10.94 3.22
C PHE A 165 -33.73 10.15 2.16
N VAL A 166 -33.55 8.88 2.43
CA VAL A 166 -32.69 7.97 1.66
C VAL A 166 -33.53 6.80 1.19
N GLU A 167 -33.40 6.46 -0.09
CA GLU A 167 -34.04 5.29 -0.68
C GLU A 167 -32.98 4.20 -0.94
N GLY A 168 -33.25 2.97 -0.47
CA GLY A 168 -32.40 1.81 -0.70
C GLY A 168 -32.49 0.76 0.40
N GLU A 169 -31.55 -0.20 0.42
CA GLU A 169 -31.47 -1.24 1.42
C GLU A 169 -30.26 -0.99 2.35
N LEU A 170 -30.49 -1.03 3.67
CA LEU A 170 -29.46 -0.64 4.66
C LEU A 170 -28.61 -1.78 5.18
N GLN A 171 -28.93 -3.04 4.87
CA GLN A 171 -28.18 -4.24 5.31
C GLN A 171 -27.89 -4.27 6.83
N GLY A 172 -28.78 -3.68 7.67
CA GLY A 172 -28.64 -3.67 9.11
C GLY A 172 -27.63 -2.68 9.69
N GLN A 173 -26.96 -1.90 8.86
CA GLN A 173 -26.01 -0.88 9.30
C GLN A 173 -26.73 0.38 9.79
N ARG A 174 -26.11 1.10 10.73
CA ARG A 174 -26.64 2.34 11.30
C ARG A 174 -25.83 3.59 10.95
N GLN A 175 -24.51 3.42 10.71
CA GLN A 175 -23.61 4.50 10.35
C GLN A 175 -23.18 4.35 8.88
N PHE A 176 -23.24 5.44 8.18
CA PHE A 176 -22.94 5.49 6.74
C PHE A 176 -22.01 6.66 6.44
N GLU A 177 -21.15 6.47 5.47
CA GLU A 177 -20.41 7.54 4.81
C GLU A 177 -21.23 8.06 3.64
N LEU A 178 -21.22 9.38 3.48
CA LEU A 178 -21.83 10.08 2.36
C LEU A 178 -20.77 10.28 1.29
N LEU A 179 -21.05 9.76 0.09
CA LEU A 179 -20.09 9.72 -1.01
C LEU A 179 -20.70 10.25 -2.29
N ARG A 180 -19.92 11.02 -3.06
CA ARG A 180 -20.28 11.47 -4.42
C ARG A 180 -19.30 10.91 -5.42
N PRO A 181 -19.74 10.00 -6.33
CA PRO A 181 -18.90 9.54 -7.42
C PRO A 181 -18.55 10.72 -8.34
N PHE A 182 -17.27 10.82 -8.74
CA PHE A 182 -16.86 11.92 -9.62
C PHE A 182 -16.01 11.49 -10.81
N ARG A 183 -15.34 10.33 -10.75
CA ARG A 183 -14.47 9.87 -11.83
C ARG A 183 -14.54 8.35 -12.00
N GLU A 184 -14.67 7.92 -13.27
CA GLU A 184 -14.58 6.52 -13.64
C GLU A 184 -13.12 6.04 -13.67
N ILE A 185 -12.86 4.88 -13.11
CA ILE A 185 -11.60 4.16 -13.21
C ILE A 185 -11.81 3.02 -14.16
N LYS A 186 -11.10 3.07 -15.31
CA LYS A 186 -11.19 2.07 -16.38
C LYS A 186 -9.89 1.30 -16.52
N ASP A 187 -10.01 0.08 -16.96
CA ASP A 187 -8.86 -0.72 -17.34
C ASP A 187 -8.20 -0.13 -18.60
N PRO A 188 -6.91 0.22 -18.56
CA PRO A 188 -6.23 0.84 -19.68
C PRO A 188 -6.22 -0.01 -20.95
N ALA A 189 -6.20 -1.34 -20.80
CA ALA A 189 -6.13 -2.27 -21.93
C ALA A 189 -7.48 -2.53 -22.57
N SER A 190 -8.54 -2.75 -21.78
CA SER A 190 -9.86 -3.15 -22.28
C SER A 190 -10.89 -2.03 -22.28
N GLY A 191 -10.64 -0.91 -21.61
CA GLY A 191 -11.61 0.16 -21.40
C GLY A 191 -12.75 -0.18 -20.45
N LYS A 192 -12.73 -1.39 -19.85
CA LYS A 192 -13.78 -1.85 -18.93
C LYS A 192 -13.78 -0.99 -17.66
N LEU A 193 -14.97 -0.58 -17.20
CA LEU A 193 -15.13 0.11 -15.94
C LEU A 193 -14.80 -0.83 -14.78
N LEU A 194 -13.86 -0.43 -13.90
CA LEU A 194 -13.41 -1.19 -12.75
C LEU A 194 -14.05 -0.69 -11.45
N ALA A 195 -14.10 0.62 -11.25
CA ALA A 195 -14.64 1.28 -10.07
C ALA A 195 -14.92 2.76 -10.36
N LEU A 196 -15.52 3.43 -9.38
CA LEU A 196 -15.62 4.88 -9.36
C LEU A 196 -14.81 5.45 -8.19
N SER A 197 -14.07 6.50 -8.48
CA SER A 197 -13.47 7.34 -7.43
C SER A 197 -14.55 8.28 -6.91
N SER A 198 -14.60 8.48 -5.59
CA SER A 198 -15.63 9.30 -4.96
C SER A 198 -15.04 10.33 -3.99
N LEU A 199 -15.79 11.39 -3.77
CA LEU A 199 -15.55 12.35 -2.71
C LEU A 199 -16.28 11.91 -1.45
N ARG A 200 -15.61 11.92 -0.32
CA ARG A 200 -16.26 11.81 0.97
C ARG A 200 -16.88 13.17 1.31
N LEU A 201 -18.18 13.17 1.55
CA LEU A 201 -18.94 14.37 1.87
C LEU A 201 -19.21 14.52 3.36
N GLY A 202 -19.16 13.41 4.12
CA GLY A 202 -19.44 13.39 5.54
C GLY A 202 -19.95 12.03 6.01
N ARG A 203 -20.64 12.04 7.14
CA ARG A 203 -21.22 10.86 7.78
C ARG A 203 -22.69 11.08 8.14
N ALA A 204 -23.48 10.02 8.03
CA ALA A 204 -24.90 10.03 8.40
C ALA A 204 -25.23 8.86 9.32
N LEU A 205 -26.17 9.11 10.24
CA LEU A 205 -26.70 8.13 11.17
C LEU A 205 -28.16 7.83 10.85
N TRP A 206 -28.46 6.56 10.70
CA TRP A 206 -29.84 6.09 10.56
C TRP A 206 -30.67 6.44 11.79
N GLN A 207 -31.87 6.96 11.61
CA GLN A 207 -32.80 7.30 12.68
C GLN A 207 -34.02 6.37 12.70
N ALA A 208 -34.69 6.26 11.56
CA ALA A 208 -35.93 5.51 11.42
C ALA A 208 -36.16 5.05 9.97
N SER A 209 -37.00 4.05 9.80
CA SER A 209 -37.52 3.64 8.50
C SER A 209 -38.97 4.12 8.37
N GLU A 210 -39.30 4.79 7.28
CA GLU A 210 -40.65 5.29 6.96
C GLU A 210 -41.38 4.38 5.96
N GLY A 211 -40.79 3.22 5.64
CA GLY A 211 -41.31 2.22 4.70
C GLY A 211 -40.28 1.13 4.44
N ALA A 212 -40.56 0.25 3.49
CA ALA A 212 -39.66 -0.87 3.18
C ALA A 212 -38.29 -0.42 2.66
N ARG A 213 -38.22 0.69 1.93
CA ARG A 213 -37.00 1.19 1.29
C ARG A 213 -36.75 2.67 1.56
N LEU A 214 -37.58 3.35 2.33
CA LEU A 214 -37.43 4.77 2.66
C LEU A 214 -36.97 4.90 4.10
N HIS A 215 -35.88 5.63 4.30
CA HIS A 215 -35.23 5.76 5.57
C HIS A 215 -34.89 7.22 5.87
N ARG A 216 -34.96 7.57 7.14
CA ARG A 216 -34.56 8.87 7.65
C ARG A 216 -33.18 8.80 8.28
N PHE A 217 -32.32 9.70 7.86
CA PHE A 217 -30.95 9.85 8.36
C PHE A 217 -30.71 11.25 8.91
N ARG A 218 -29.90 11.32 9.96
CA ARG A 218 -29.33 12.59 10.43
C ARG A 218 -27.88 12.69 9.96
N ILE A 219 -27.53 13.81 9.35
CA ILE A 219 -26.15 14.12 8.94
C ILE A 219 -25.36 14.48 10.19
N GLN A 220 -24.37 13.65 10.54
CA GLN A 220 -23.51 13.82 11.70
C GLN A 220 -22.36 14.80 11.46
N SER A 221 -21.78 14.71 10.28
CA SER A 221 -20.72 15.62 9.83
C SER A 221 -20.84 15.86 8.33
N SER A 222 -20.42 17.03 7.89
CA SER A 222 -20.41 17.43 6.49
C SER A 222 -19.11 18.18 6.21
N ASP A 223 -18.27 17.62 5.34
CA ASP A 223 -17.03 18.22 4.87
C ASP A 223 -17.27 19.03 3.57
N SER A 224 -18.40 18.79 2.91
CA SER A 224 -18.87 19.45 1.69
C SER A 224 -20.37 19.44 1.62
N GLU A 225 -20.96 20.22 0.71
CA GLU A 225 -22.39 20.25 0.44
C GLU A 225 -22.91 18.88 0.03
N ILE A 226 -24.00 18.45 0.69
CA ILE A 226 -24.66 17.16 0.42
C ILE A 226 -25.87 17.45 -0.47
N LEU A 227 -26.02 16.71 -1.57
CA LEU A 227 -27.04 16.92 -2.59
C LEU A 227 -27.93 15.67 -2.75
N PRO A 228 -29.16 15.82 -3.26
CA PRO A 228 -29.94 14.68 -3.75
C PRO A 228 -29.15 13.90 -4.81
N GLY A 229 -29.18 12.58 -4.72
CA GLY A 229 -28.41 11.69 -5.59
C GLY A 229 -27.07 11.21 -4.98
N ASP A 230 -26.59 11.84 -3.91
CA ASP A 230 -25.41 11.35 -3.18
C ASP A 230 -25.70 9.98 -2.56
N LEU A 231 -24.64 9.15 -2.49
CA LEU A 231 -24.73 7.77 -2.08
C LEU A 231 -24.40 7.60 -0.59
N LEU A 232 -24.99 6.58 0.01
CA LEU A 232 -24.64 6.12 1.33
C LEU A 232 -23.96 4.75 1.23
N LEU A 233 -22.75 4.63 1.76
CA LEU A 233 -22.10 3.35 1.96
C LEU A 233 -21.85 3.09 3.44
N PRO A 234 -21.86 1.82 3.88
CA PRO A 234 -21.51 1.50 5.26
C PRO A 234 -20.18 2.14 5.63
N ALA A 235 -20.13 2.77 6.82
CA ALA A 235 -18.87 3.33 7.29
C ALA A 235 -17.87 2.19 7.50
N THR A 236 -16.80 2.20 6.71
CA THR A 236 -15.72 1.23 6.88
C THR A 236 -14.87 1.64 8.07
N THR A 237 -14.60 0.69 8.96
CA THR A 237 -13.57 0.86 9.99
C THR A 237 -12.22 0.94 9.27
N ASP A 238 -11.34 1.86 9.69
CA ASP A 238 -10.02 2.17 9.08
C ASP A 238 -9.02 0.98 9.06
N SER A 239 -9.48 -0.23 8.75
CA SER A 239 -8.69 -1.47 8.83
C SER A 239 -7.63 -1.59 7.74
N GLY A 240 -7.77 -0.88 6.63
CA GLY A 240 -6.86 -1.00 5.48
C GLY A 240 -5.45 -0.43 5.72
N LEU A 241 -5.29 0.42 6.73
CA LEU A 241 -3.99 1.05 7.05
C LEU A 241 -3.11 0.19 7.96
N GLN A 242 -3.61 -0.95 8.43
CA GLN A 242 -2.89 -1.91 9.28
C GLN A 242 -2.32 -3.09 8.48
N ALA A 243 -2.37 -3.02 7.15
CA ALA A 243 -1.86 -4.10 6.30
C ALA A 243 -0.34 -4.22 6.41
N ILE A 244 0.13 -5.44 6.68
CA ILE A 244 1.55 -5.75 6.77
C ILE A 244 2.11 -5.93 5.36
N PRO A 245 3.17 -5.21 4.96
CA PRO A 245 3.78 -5.38 3.66
C PRO A 245 4.26 -6.82 3.41
N HIS A 246 3.90 -7.38 2.28
CA HIS A 246 4.34 -8.70 1.82
C HIS A 246 4.46 -8.73 0.30
N ALA A 247 5.21 -9.69 -0.21
CA ALA A 247 5.29 -9.90 -1.65
C ALA A 247 3.93 -10.32 -2.20
N ALA A 248 3.45 -9.61 -3.22
CA ALA A 248 2.24 -10.02 -3.91
C ALA A 248 2.42 -11.40 -4.57
N ASN A 249 1.33 -12.16 -4.70
CA ASN A 249 1.32 -13.37 -5.54
C ASN A 249 1.78 -13.03 -6.96
N SER A 250 2.33 -14.01 -7.69
CA SER A 250 2.80 -13.78 -9.06
C SER A 250 1.67 -13.21 -9.93
N MET A 251 1.74 -11.92 -10.19
CA MET A 251 0.75 -11.21 -11.00
C MET A 251 1.37 -10.07 -11.80
N THR A 252 0.68 -9.70 -12.85
CA THR A 252 1.00 -8.57 -13.72
C THR A 252 -0.26 -7.77 -13.97
N GLY A 253 -0.15 -6.46 -13.98
CA GLY A 253 -1.25 -5.56 -14.27
C GLY A 253 -0.75 -4.21 -14.76
N GLN A 254 -1.66 -3.24 -14.80
CA GLN A 254 -1.37 -1.88 -15.23
C GLN A 254 -1.89 -0.86 -14.23
N VAL A 255 -1.24 0.29 -14.19
CA VAL A 255 -1.72 1.47 -13.47
C VAL A 255 -2.98 1.98 -14.19
N ALA A 256 -4.13 1.85 -13.52
CA ALA A 256 -5.43 2.18 -14.10
C ALA A 256 -5.75 3.67 -14.01
N ALA A 257 -5.35 4.33 -12.92
CA ALA A 257 -5.57 5.76 -12.75
C ALA A 257 -4.59 6.35 -11.73
N LEU A 258 -4.31 7.64 -11.89
CA LEU A 258 -3.64 8.46 -10.88
C LEU A 258 -4.72 9.16 -10.07
N MET A 259 -4.70 9.03 -8.74
CA MET A 259 -5.76 9.58 -7.89
C MET A 259 -5.65 11.11 -7.73
N ARG A 260 -4.46 11.64 -7.84
CA ARG A 260 -4.21 13.09 -7.91
C ARG A 260 -4.39 13.62 -9.33
N ALA A 261 -4.72 14.91 -9.46
CA ALA A 261 -4.72 15.58 -10.76
C ALA A 261 -3.28 15.69 -11.28
N GLY A 262 -3.04 15.14 -12.47
CA GLY A 262 -1.73 15.14 -13.11
C GLY A 262 -1.61 14.06 -14.16
N ARG A 263 -0.51 14.09 -14.91
CA ARG A 263 -0.17 13.08 -15.94
C ARG A 263 0.85 12.04 -15.43
N TRP A 264 1.54 12.37 -14.36
CA TRP A 264 2.65 11.60 -13.81
C TRP A 264 2.45 11.37 -12.33
N ALA A 265 2.77 10.17 -11.88
CA ALA A 265 2.82 9.81 -10.47
C ALA A 265 4.27 9.75 -9.99
N GLY A 266 4.48 10.16 -8.76
CA GLY A 266 5.76 10.13 -8.07
C GLY A 266 5.63 9.66 -6.63
N LEU A 267 6.67 9.89 -5.83
CA LEU A 267 6.70 9.50 -4.43
C LEU A 267 5.48 10.03 -3.66
N HIS A 268 4.86 9.18 -2.84
CA HIS A 268 3.69 9.43 -2.01
C HIS A 268 2.38 9.72 -2.78
N ASP A 269 2.36 9.58 -4.08
CA ASP A 269 1.10 9.61 -4.82
C ASP A 269 0.30 8.30 -4.62
N VAL A 270 -1.02 8.41 -4.71
CA VAL A 270 -1.92 7.26 -4.71
C VAL A 270 -2.34 6.95 -6.13
N VAL A 271 -2.30 5.68 -6.49
CA VAL A 271 -2.68 5.20 -7.82
C VAL A 271 -3.65 4.04 -7.71
N ALA A 272 -4.52 3.89 -8.71
CA ALA A 272 -5.38 2.72 -8.87
C ALA A 272 -4.71 1.71 -9.80
N LEU A 273 -4.82 0.43 -9.45
CA LEU A 273 -4.31 -0.70 -10.23
C LEU A 273 -5.47 -1.51 -10.80
N ASN A 274 -5.30 -2.11 -11.99
CA ASN A 274 -6.34 -2.93 -12.64
C ASN A 274 -6.34 -4.39 -12.15
N ARG A 275 -5.96 -4.62 -10.90
CA ARG A 275 -6.04 -5.93 -10.21
C ARG A 275 -6.68 -5.74 -8.84
N GLY A 276 -7.51 -6.69 -8.47
CA GLY A 276 -8.21 -6.72 -7.20
C GLY A 276 -8.24 -8.13 -6.61
N THR A 277 -9.14 -8.36 -5.67
CA THR A 277 -9.28 -9.67 -4.99
C THR A 277 -9.58 -10.81 -5.99
N ALA A 278 -10.32 -10.54 -7.07
CA ALA A 278 -10.60 -11.52 -8.11
C ALA A 278 -9.34 -12.04 -8.83
N GLN A 279 -8.23 -11.30 -8.78
CA GLN A 279 -6.95 -11.69 -9.34
C GLN A 279 -5.92 -12.07 -8.26
N GLY A 280 -6.34 -12.17 -6.99
CA GLY A 280 -5.47 -12.54 -5.88
C GLY A 280 -4.66 -11.39 -5.28
N MET A 281 -5.06 -10.14 -5.55
CA MET A 281 -4.51 -8.96 -4.87
C MET A 281 -5.12 -8.86 -3.48
N ASP A 282 -4.31 -8.53 -2.49
CA ASP A 282 -4.73 -8.29 -1.11
C ASP A 282 -4.06 -7.04 -0.54
N ALA A 283 -4.60 -6.55 0.56
CA ALA A 283 -4.02 -5.40 1.26
C ALA A 283 -2.69 -5.81 1.91
N GLY A 284 -1.65 -5.00 1.72
CA GLY A 284 -0.27 -5.32 2.10
C GLY A 284 0.59 -5.78 0.93
N SER A 285 -0.02 -6.15 -0.20
CA SER A 285 0.73 -6.53 -1.41
C SER A 285 1.66 -5.42 -1.87
N VAL A 286 2.89 -5.82 -2.24
CA VAL A 286 3.89 -4.93 -2.81
C VAL A 286 4.13 -5.29 -4.25
N VAL A 287 4.08 -4.28 -5.11
CA VAL A 287 4.29 -4.43 -6.54
C VAL A 287 5.29 -3.39 -7.05
N ARG A 288 5.97 -3.71 -8.15
CA ARG A 288 6.92 -2.83 -8.82
C ARG A 288 6.36 -2.38 -10.15
N VAL A 289 6.49 -1.10 -10.43
CA VAL A 289 6.13 -0.54 -11.74
C VAL A 289 7.36 -0.55 -12.64
N GLU A 290 7.17 -1.05 -13.85
CA GLU A 290 8.17 -1.09 -14.89
C GLU A 290 7.72 -0.27 -16.09
N ARG A 291 8.65 0.45 -16.68
CA ARG A 291 8.45 1.19 -17.91
C ARG A 291 9.32 0.61 -19.01
N GLN A 292 8.74 0.48 -20.19
CA GLN A 292 9.46 0.14 -21.40
C GLN A 292 10.19 1.37 -21.93
N VAL A 293 11.50 1.38 -21.85
CA VAL A 293 12.35 2.44 -22.38
C VAL A 293 12.97 1.98 -23.70
N LYS A 294 12.80 2.78 -24.75
CA LYS A 294 13.53 2.55 -26.01
C LYS A 294 14.96 3.01 -25.85
N MET A 295 15.90 2.09 -25.88
CA MET A 295 17.31 2.45 -26.02
C MET A 295 17.55 2.94 -27.45
N VAL A 296 17.88 4.22 -27.59
CA VAL A 296 18.33 4.76 -28.87
C VAL A 296 19.81 4.49 -28.97
N ASP A 297 20.20 3.56 -29.82
CA ASP A 297 21.61 3.37 -30.17
C ASP A 297 22.14 4.64 -30.82
N LEU A 298 23.10 5.32 -30.19
CA LEU A 298 23.75 6.53 -30.69
C LEU A 298 24.63 6.30 -31.93
N LYS A 299 24.73 5.05 -32.40
CA LYS A 299 25.42 4.69 -33.66
C LYS A 299 24.58 3.71 -34.48
N PRO A 300 23.73 4.19 -35.38
CA PRO A 300 22.93 3.33 -36.26
C PRO A 300 23.79 2.73 -37.42
N SER A 301 24.78 1.91 -37.12
CA SER A 301 25.61 1.30 -38.19
C SER A 301 25.20 -0.12 -38.56
N THR A 302 24.20 -0.72 -37.96
CA THR A 302 23.88 -2.14 -38.20
C THR A 302 22.41 -2.48 -38.23
N GLY A 303 21.52 -1.61 -38.66
CA GLY A 303 20.10 -1.98 -38.94
C GLY A 303 19.35 -2.77 -37.85
N ARG A 304 19.83 -2.78 -36.62
CA ARG A 304 19.23 -3.48 -35.50
C ARG A 304 18.03 -2.67 -34.99
N LEU A 305 16.89 -3.33 -34.83
CA LEU A 305 15.73 -2.75 -34.16
C LEU A 305 16.11 -2.26 -32.75
N PRO A 306 15.60 -1.11 -32.29
CA PRO A 306 15.89 -0.61 -30.97
C PRO A 306 15.47 -1.64 -29.90
N THR A 307 16.41 -2.01 -29.04
CA THR A 307 16.14 -2.93 -27.93
C THR A 307 15.25 -2.22 -26.90
N MET A 308 14.08 -2.79 -26.63
CA MET A 308 13.22 -2.35 -25.54
C MET A 308 13.82 -2.88 -24.23
N MET A 309 14.07 -1.99 -23.30
CA MET A 309 14.58 -2.35 -21.98
C MET A 309 13.52 -2.02 -20.94
N SER A 310 13.18 -2.99 -20.08
CA SER A 310 12.30 -2.76 -18.94
C SER A 310 13.13 -2.15 -17.82
N GLN A 311 12.68 -1.03 -17.30
CA GLN A 311 13.28 -0.33 -16.16
C GLN A 311 12.28 -0.24 -15.02
N GLU A 312 12.68 -0.70 -13.84
CA GLU A 312 11.91 -0.47 -12.61
C GLU A 312 11.93 1.04 -12.31
N VAL A 313 10.72 1.62 -12.14
CA VAL A 313 10.56 3.06 -11.93
C VAL A 313 9.99 3.39 -10.57
N ALA A 314 9.18 2.49 -9.99
CA ALA A 314 8.56 2.72 -8.68
C ALA A 314 8.20 1.42 -7.96
N THR A 315 8.10 1.51 -6.63
CA THR A 315 7.56 0.46 -5.75
C THR A 315 6.29 0.97 -5.09
N LEU A 316 5.23 0.17 -5.18
CA LEU A 316 3.90 0.50 -4.69
C LEU A 316 3.51 -0.43 -3.53
N PHE A 317 2.80 0.11 -2.56
CA PHE A 317 2.17 -0.60 -1.45
C PHE A 317 0.66 -0.54 -1.58
N VAL A 318 0.00 -1.70 -1.68
CA VAL A 318 -1.44 -1.82 -1.81
C VAL A 318 -2.09 -1.74 -0.43
N PHE A 319 -2.99 -0.77 -0.22
CA PHE A 319 -3.65 -0.55 1.07
C PHE A 319 -5.17 -0.75 1.03
N GLU A 320 -5.80 -0.65 -0.13
CA GLU A 320 -7.23 -0.87 -0.31
C GLU A 320 -7.46 -1.74 -1.54
N VAL A 321 -8.29 -2.77 -1.41
CA VAL A 321 -8.54 -3.74 -2.50
C VAL A 321 -10.03 -3.94 -2.67
N LEU A 322 -10.50 -3.71 -3.89
CA LEU A 322 -11.83 -4.08 -4.36
C LEU A 322 -11.78 -5.34 -5.22
N GLU A 323 -12.93 -5.78 -5.73
CA GLU A 323 -13.01 -7.00 -6.53
C GLU A 323 -12.12 -6.99 -7.78
N GLN A 324 -12.06 -5.87 -8.53
CA GLN A 324 -11.35 -5.76 -9.82
C GLN A 324 -10.27 -4.67 -9.87
N THR A 325 -10.08 -3.94 -8.80
CA THR A 325 -9.12 -2.85 -8.70
C THR A 325 -8.60 -2.72 -7.28
N SER A 326 -7.46 -2.09 -7.12
CA SER A 326 -6.90 -1.76 -5.82
C SER A 326 -6.29 -0.36 -5.82
N LEU A 327 -6.16 0.24 -4.63
CA LEU A 327 -5.39 1.46 -4.42
C LEU A 327 -4.03 1.13 -3.84
N ALA A 328 -3.02 1.77 -4.39
CA ALA A 328 -1.65 1.63 -3.94
C ALA A 328 -0.99 2.99 -3.71
N LEU A 329 -0.19 3.07 -2.66
CA LEU A 329 0.65 4.21 -2.33
C LEU A 329 2.03 4.02 -2.94
N VAL A 330 2.58 5.05 -3.56
CA VAL A 330 3.94 5.05 -4.09
C VAL A 330 4.92 5.22 -2.93
N MET A 331 5.59 4.14 -2.56
CA MET A 331 6.56 4.13 -1.44
C MET A 331 7.97 4.54 -1.89
N ARG A 332 8.31 4.25 -3.13
CA ARG A 332 9.57 4.65 -3.76
C ARG A 332 9.31 4.97 -5.23
N ALA A 333 9.90 6.02 -5.73
CA ALA A 333 9.92 6.37 -7.14
C ALA A 333 11.32 6.83 -7.52
N GLU A 334 11.96 6.12 -8.46
CA GLU A 334 13.22 6.54 -9.07
C GLU A 334 12.97 7.43 -10.28
N HIS A 335 11.84 7.18 -10.96
CA HIS A 335 11.33 7.99 -12.05
C HIS A 335 9.82 8.12 -11.94
N GLU A 336 9.29 9.17 -12.53
CA GLU A 336 7.85 9.36 -12.66
C GLU A 336 7.26 8.30 -13.61
N PHE A 337 6.05 7.86 -13.33
CA PHE A 337 5.31 6.90 -14.15
C PHE A 337 3.88 7.38 -14.41
N THR A 338 3.16 6.71 -15.30
CA THR A 338 1.85 7.17 -15.77
C THR A 338 0.82 6.04 -15.85
N MET A 339 -0.41 6.40 -16.13
CA MET A 339 -1.48 5.45 -16.43
C MET A 339 -1.08 4.58 -17.64
N GLY A 340 -1.30 3.27 -17.54
CA GLY A 340 -0.93 2.28 -18.54
C GLY A 340 0.44 1.62 -18.31
N ASP A 341 1.32 2.19 -17.49
CA ASP A 341 2.57 1.54 -17.13
C ASP A 341 2.28 0.20 -16.42
N VAL A 342 3.12 -0.80 -16.70
CA VAL A 342 2.93 -2.17 -16.24
C VAL A 342 3.51 -2.33 -14.85
N PHE A 343 2.84 -3.08 -14.00
CA PHE A 343 3.42 -3.51 -12.73
C PHE A 343 3.50 -5.03 -12.64
N HIS A 344 4.46 -5.49 -11.84
CA HIS A 344 4.68 -6.90 -11.53
C HIS A 344 4.75 -7.10 -10.01
N SER A 345 4.42 -8.31 -9.58
CA SER A 345 4.65 -8.71 -8.21
C SER A 345 6.15 -8.71 -7.87
N THR A 346 6.48 -8.50 -6.59
CA THR A 346 7.87 -8.47 -6.11
C THR A 346 8.53 -9.84 -5.99
N THR A 347 7.94 -10.92 -6.53
CA THR A 347 8.61 -12.21 -6.59
C THR A 347 9.88 -12.08 -7.39
N ALA A 348 11.02 -12.18 -6.70
CA ALA A 348 12.40 -12.27 -7.17
C ALA A 348 12.65 -11.68 -8.57
N SER A 349 13.32 -10.53 -8.61
CA SER A 349 13.89 -10.01 -9.86
C SER A 349 14.53 -11.15 -10.66
N PRO A 350 14.18 -11.38 -11.94
CA PRO A 350 15.03 -12.16 -12.80
C PRO A 350 16.37 -11.42 -12.84
N GLY A 351 17.40 -12.07 -12.33
CA GLY A 351 18.72 -11.51 -12.10
C GLY A 351 19.17 -10.60 -13.23
N SER A 352 19.68 -9.46 -12.86
CA SER A 352 20.65 -8.72 -13.67
C SER A 352 21.67 -9.74 -14.16
N ALA A 353 21.54 -10.14 -15.43
CA ALA A 353 22.52 -10.97 -16.10
C ALA A 353 23.83 -10.17 -16.07
N ALA A 354 24.67 -10.55 -15.12
CA ALA A 354 26.00 -10.05 -14.97
C ALA A 354 26.70 -10.21 -16.32
N ASN A 355 27.06 -9.09 -16.88
CA ASN A 355 27.97 -8.99 -18.03
C ASN A 355 29.35 -9.39 -17.54
N THR A 356 29.58 -10.70 -17.40
CA THR A 356 30.91 -11.26 -17.22
C THR A 356 31.54 -11.37 -18.61
N MET A 357 32.10 -10.27 -19.07
CA MET A 357 33.08 -10.34 -20.13
C MET A 357 34.31 -11.01 -19.57
N ALA A 358 34.42 -12.30 -19.83
CA ALA A 358 35.66 -13.01 -19.74
C ALA A 358 36.66 -12.40 -20.72
N SER A 359 37.63 -11.67 -20.18
CA SER A 359 38.86 -11.29 -20.88
C SER A 359 39.70 -12.56 -21.01
N SER A 360 39.59 -13.25 -22.11
CA SER A 360 40.62 -14.17 -22.59
C SER A 360 41.50 -13.41 -23.56
N ARG A 361 42.71 -13.12 -23.15
CA ARG A 361 43.83 -12.83 -24.07
C ARG A 361 44.73 -14.04 -24.15
N PRO A 362 45.24 -14.35 -25.36
CA PRO A 362 46.34 -15.28 -25.57
C PRO A 362 47.66 -14.68 -25.09
#